data_39674003121861b4116bf73563358b35
#
_entry.id   39674003121861b4116bf73563358b35
#
_cell.length_a   1.000
_cell.length_b   1.000
_cell.length_c   1.000
_cell.angle_alpha   90.00
_cell.angle_beta   90.00
_cell.angle_gamma   90.00
#
_symmetry.space_group_name_H-M   'P 1'
#
loop_
_entity.id
_entity.type
_entity.pdbx_description
1 polymer ?
#
loop_
_entity_poly.entity_id
_entity_poly.type
_entity_poly.pdbx_seq_one_letter_code
_entity_poly.pdbx_strand_id
1 'polypeptide(L)'
;KNLKDKKYSFLFDKPLENEYACFDCETTGLNPQIDDIISIGAVIIKDNTIVSSKKFVRYIKPKNCSLDEKSIKIHHIRECDLKNGCEIEDVILDFLEFIGNRTLVGYFLDFDKNMINKYLKPLLGITLPNRSIEVSEIYHDFKIELIPQSFIDLKFKTIVNDLDIPEFGNHDSYNDAIMTAMIFLKLKNHPNVKIK
;
A
#
# COMPACT_ATOMS: atom_id res chain seq x y z
N LYS A 1 -11.40 -19.26 8.12
CA LYS A 1 -11.67 -20.30 9.12
C LYS A 1 -10.41 -20.89 9.79
N ASN A 2 -9.23 -20.45 9.37
CA ASN A 2 -7.96 -20.99 9.86
C ASN A 2 -7.14 -19.96 10.67
N LEU A 3 -7.77 -18.90 11.17
CA LEU A 3 -7.10 -17.88 11.97
C LEU A 3 -6.51 -18.50 13.25
N LYS A 4 -5.18 -18.49 13.37
CA LYS A 4 -4.45 -19.09 14.49
C LYS A 4 -4.60 -18.29 15.79
N ASP A 5 -4.68 -16.95 15.69
CA ASP A 5 -4.84 -16.07 16.85
C ASP A 5 -6.14 -15.26 16.71
N LYS A 6 -7.10 -15.53 17.63
CA LYS A 6 -8.41 -14.89 17.66
C LYS A 6 -8.36 -13.38 17.93
N LYS A 7 -7.24 -12.84 18.45
CA LYS A 7 -7.03 -11.40 18.64
C LYS A 7 -7.27 -10.64 17.33
N TYR A 8 -6.93 -11.23 16.18
CA TYR A 8 -7.06 -10.62 14.86
C TYR A 8 -8.39 -10.90 14.16
N SER A 9 -9.41 -11.39 14.88
CA SER A 9 -10.74 -11.64 14.30
C SER A 9 -11.43 -10.39 13.77
N PHE A 10 -11.09 -9.20 14.29
CA PHE A 10 -11.60 -7.91 13.84
C PHE A 10 -11.35 -7.63 12.35
N LEU A 11 -10.33 -8.25 11.76
CA LEU A 11 -10.03 -8.11 10.33
C LEU A 11 -11.17 -8.61 9.43
N PHE A 12 -12.03 -9.47 9.95
CA PHE A 12 -13.18 -10.05 9.23
C PHE A 12 -14.49 -9.31 9.49
N ASP A 13 -14.47 -8.27 10.31
CA ASP A 13 -15.63 -7.45 10.57
C ASP A 13 -16.01 -6.63 9.31
N LYS A 14 -17.26 -6.14 9.28
CA LYS A 14 -17.69 -5.27 8.18
C LYS A 14 -16.74 -4.08 8.07
N PRO A 15 -16.25 -3.75 6.86
CA PRO A 15 -15.38 -2.60 6.67
C PRO A 15 -16.00 -1.30 7.24
N LEU A 16 -15.16 -0.47 7.83
CA LEU A 16 -15.58 0.84 8.33
C LEU A 16 -16.03 1.73 7.16
N GLU A 17 -17.18 2.36 7.31
CA GLU A 17 -17.71 3.26 6.28
C GLU A 17 -16.88 4.56 6.23
N ASN A 18 -16.54 5.01 5.03
CA ASN A 18 -15.73 6.20 4.78
C ASN A 18 -14.34 6.20 5.46
N GLU A 19 -13.85 5.03 5.85
CA GLU A 19 -12.48 4.87 6.33
C GLU A 19 -11.71 3.89 5.44
N TYR A 20 -10.49 4.30 5.07
CA TYR A 20 -9.60 3.53 4.19
C TYR A 20 -8.20 3.52 4.78
N ALA A 21 -7.43 2.49 4.52
CA ALA A 21 -6.00 2.45 4.78
C ALA A 21 -5.26 2.41 3.44
N CYS A 22 -4.45 3.43 3.20
CA CYS A 22 -3.60 3.49 2.02
C CYS A 22 -2.19 3.09 2.42
N PHE A 23 -1.57 2.17 1.68
CA PHE A 23 -0.23 1.71 2.00
C PHE A 23 0.58 1.33 0.76
N ASP A 24 1.88 1.31 0.94
CA ASP A 24 2.88 0.93 -0.05
C ASP A 24 4.06 0.24 0.64
N CYS A 25 4.78 -0.63 -0.07
CA CYS A 25 5.93 -1.35 0.43
C CYS A 25 7.16 -1.15 -0.45
N GLU A 26 8.32 -0.87 0.17
CA GLU A 26 9.60 -1.04 -0.50
C GLU A 26 10.13 -2.45 -0.26
N THR A 27 10.74 -3.03 -1.29
CA THR A 27 11.15 -4.43 -1.28
C THR A 27 12.54 -4.62 -1.88
N THR A 28 13.20 -5.73 -1.59
CA THR A 28 14.51 -6.06 -2.19
C THR A 28 14.44 -6.40 -3.68
N GLY A 29 13.23 -6.64 -4.20
CA GLY A 29 12.95 -6.93 -5.61
C GLY A 29 11.48 -7.23 -5.84
N LEU A 30 11.13 -7.68 -7.05
CA LEU A 30 9.74 -7.79 -7.50
C LEU A 30 9.16 -9.21 -7.44
N ASN A 31 9.85 -10.17 -6.84
CA ASN A 31 9.36 -11.53 -6.72
C ASN A 31 8.92 -11.84 -5.28
N PRO A 32 7.61 -11.90 -4.97
CA PRO A 32 7.12 -12.16 -3.62
C PRO A 32 7.57 -13.49 -3.00
N GLN A 33 8.06 -14.43 -3.80
CA GLN A 33 8.52 -15.73 -3.28
C GLN A 33 9.92 -15.66 -2.65
N ILE A 34 10.78 -14.80 -3.17
CA ILE A 34 12.18 -14.70 -2.74
C ILE A 34 12.52 -13.36 -2.12
N ASP A 35 11.91 -12.25 -2.58
CA ASP A 35 12.23 -10.92 -2.13
C ASP A 35 11.55 -10.58 -0.80
N ASP A 36 12.21 -9.72 -0.02
CA ASP A 36 11.77 -9.33 1.31
C ASP A 36 11.25 -7.88 1.31
N ILE A 37 10.30 -7.59 2.22
CA ILE A 37 9.87 -6.23 2.52
C ILE A 37 10.95 -5.54 3.35
N ILE A 38 11.31 -4.32 2.99
CA ILE A 38 12.31 -3.50 3.72
C ILE A 38 11.73 -2.21 4.29
N SER A 39 10.57 -1.79 3.79
CA SER A 39 9.81 -0.67 4.37
C SER A 39 8.32 -0.87 4.14
N ILE A 40 7.50 -0.45 5.09
CA ILE A 40 6.05 -0.30 4.94
C ILE A 40 5.68 1.11 5.35
N GLY A 41 5.03 1.84 4.46
CA GLY A 41 4.42 3.13 4.71
C GLY A 41 2.91 3.05 4.60
N ALA A 42 2.17 3.60 5.57
CA ALA A 42 0.71 3.64 5.48
C ALA A 42 0.11 4.88 6.14
N VAL A 43 -1.07 5.26 5.66
CA VAL A 43 -1.86 6.38 6.15
C VAL A 43 -3.34 6.02 6.16
N ILE A 44 -4.08 6.62 7.09
CA ILE A 44 -5.54 6.45 7.19
C ILE A 44 -6.23 7.62 6.48
N ILE A 45 -7.23 7.27 5.69
CA ILE A 45 -8.20 8.23 5.15
C ILE A 45 -9.49 8.05 5.95
N LYS A 46 -10.04 9.15 6.43
CA LYS A 46 -11.32 9.18 7.13
C LYS A 46 -12.14 10.38 6.67
N ASP A 47 -13.40 10.16 6.31
CA ASP A 47 -14.34 11.21 5.90
C ASP A 47 -13.75 12.18 4.86
N ASN A 48 -13.12 11.63 3.81
CA ASN A 48 -12.42 12.36 2.75
C ASN A 48 -11.20 13.18 3.20
N THR A 49 -10.63 12.87 4.36
CA THR A 49 -9.44 13.56 4.89
C THR A 49 -8.33 12.55 5.18
N ILE A 50 -7.10 12.88 4.78
CA ILE A 50 -5.92 12.13 5.17
C ILE A 50 -5.58 12.49 6.62
N VAL A 51 -5.61 11.49 7.51
CA VAL A 51 -5.34 11.68 8.94
C VAL A 51 -3.83 11.63 9.18
N SER A 52 -3.15 12.76 8.98
CA SER A 52 -1.68 12.86 9.07
C SER A 52 -1.09 12.52 10.45
N SER A 53 -1.89 12.63 11.51
CA SER A 53 -1.50 12.20 12.86
C SER A 53 -1.48 10.67 13.03
N LYS A 54 -2.11 9.93 12.12
CA LYS A 54 -2.10 8.45 12.08
C LYS A 54 -1.28 8.01 10.89
N LYS A 55 0.01 7.82 11.11
CA LYS A 55 0.95 7.31 10.12
C LYS A 55 1.58 6.01 10.61
N PHE A 56 1.84 5.11 9.68
CA PHE A 56 2.64 3.92 9.90
C PHE A 56 3.87 4.01 9.01
N VAL A 57 5.05 3.95 9.60
CA VAL A 57 6.33 3.88 8.89
C VAL A 57 7.22 2.93 9.65
N ARG A 58 7.66 1.85 8.99
CA ARG A 58 8.57 0.87 9.59
C ARG A 58 9.62 0.47 8.56
N TYR A 59 10.88 0.56 8.99
CA TYR A 59 12.00 -0.06 8.29
C TYR A 59 12.22 -1.46 8.85
N ILE A 60 12.48 -2.42 7.96
CA ILE A 60 12.50 -3.83 8.26
C ILE A 60 13.83 -4.41 7.83
N LYS A 61 14.45 -5.21 8.70
CA LYS A 61 15.67 -5.90 8.38
C LYS A 61 15.36 -7.09 7.46
N PRO A 62 15.89 -7.13 6.23
CA PRO A 62 15.67 -8.26 5.33
C PRO A 62 16.33 -9.54 5.90
N LYS A 63 15.64 -10.69 5.75
CA LYS A 63 16.13 -11.96 6.27
C LYS A 63 17.11 -12.66 5.34
N ASN A 64 16.87 -12.59 4.05
CA ASN A 64 17.50 -13.48 3.08
C ASN A 64 18.24 -12.76 1.94
N CYS A 65 18.12 -11.46 1.81
CA CYS A 65 18.65 -10.75 0.65
C CYS A 65 19.58 -9.62 1.06
N SER A 66 20.76 -9.58 0.44
CA SER A 66 21.51 -8.33 0.28
C SER A 66 20.73 -7.44 -0.69
N LEU A 67 20.64 -6.16 -0.39
CA LEU A 67 20.10 -5.17 -1.31
C LEU A 67 20.98 -5.13 -2.56
N ASP A 68 20.37 -5.30 -3.73
CA ASP A 68 21.11 -5.08 -4.97
C ASP A 68 21.22 -3.57 -5.30
N GLU A 69 22.22 -3.21 -6.10
CA GLU A 69 22.42 -1.82 -6.48
C GLU A 69 21.24 -1.22 -7.26
N LYS A 70 20.44 -2.05 -7.94
CA LYS A 70 19.29 -1.57 -8.71
C LYS A 70 18.15 -1.20 -7.78
N SER A 71 17.85 -2.03 -6.80
CA SER A 71 16.86 -1.75 -5.77
C SER A 71 17.20 -0.48 -4.98
N ILE A 72 18.47 -0.35 -4.53
CA ILE A 72 18.94 0.86 -3.84
C ILE A 72 18.77 2.12 -4.69
N LYS A 73 19.02 2.04 -6.00
CA LYS A 73 18.82 3.20 -6.90
C LYS A 73 17.36 3.61 -7.05
N ILE A 74 16.43 2.70 -6.78
CA ILE A 74 14.99 2.97 -6.86
C ILE A 74 14.50 3.58 -5.55
N HIS A 75 14.62 2.87 -4.43
CA HIS A 75 14.04 3.28 -3.14
C HIS A 75 15.02 4.04 -2.23
N HIS A 76 16.29 4.18 -2.62
CA HIS A 76 17.34 4.91 -1.89
C HIS A 76 17.63 4.40 -0.46
N ILE A 77 17.05 3.30 -0.03
CA ILE A 77 17.26 2.68 1.27
C ILE A 77 18.53 1.83 1.18
N ARG A 78 19.50 2.07 2.07
CA ARG A 78 20.78 1.36 2.12
C ARG A 78 20.78 0.34 3.25
N GLU A 79 21.67 -0.63 3.21
CA GLU A 79 21.82 -1.62 4.28
C GLU A 79 22.06 -0.98 5.65
N CYS A 80 22.78 0.14 5.71
CA CYS A 80 23.00 0.85 6.96
C CYS A 80 21.72 1.44 7.57
N ASP A 81 20.76 1.78 6.73
CA ASP A 81 19.47 2.34 7.17
C ASP A 81 18.58 1.23 7.78
N LEU A 82 18.84 -0.03 7.39
CA LEU A 82 18.10 -1.21 7.85
C LEU A 82 18.77 -1.95 9.02
N LYS A 83 19.99 -1.57 9.43
CA LYS A 83 20.70 -2.25 10.53
C LYS A 83 19.90 -2.32 11.83
N ASN A 84 19.14 -1.26 12.13
CA ASN A 84 18.28 -1.16 13.29
C ASN A 84 16.79 -1.36 12.92
N GLY A 85 16.53 -1.98 11.77
CA GLY A 85 15.17 -2.30 11.31
C GLY A 85 14.50 -3.30 12.25
N CYS A 86 13.18 -3.26 12.26
CA CYS A 86 12.36 -4.19 13.04
C CYS A 86 12.33 -5.58 12.41
N GLU A 87 11.96 -6.57 13.19
CA GLU A 87 11.66 -7.91 12.68
C GLU A 87 10.33 -7.87 11.91
N ILE A 88 10.29 -8.52 10.77
CA ILE A 88 9.11 -8.46 9.87
C ILE A 88 7.84 -9.00 10.53
N GLU A 89 7.96 -10.03 11.37
CA GLU A 89 6.80 -10.62 12.06
C GLU A 89 6.11 -9.62 12.97
N ASP A 90 6.87 -8.84 13.75
CA ASP A 90 6.33 -7.81 14.64
C ASP A 90 5.69 -6.68 13.83
N VAL A 91 6.36 -6.27 12.74
CA VAL A 91 5.84 -5.21 11.86
C VAL A 91 4.53 -5.62 11.20
N ILE A 92 4.40 -6.87 10.75
CA ILE A 92 3.14 -7.38 10.17
C ILE A 92 2.01 -7.31 11.19
N LEU A 93 2.25 -7.71 12.43
CA LEU A 93 1.22 -7.66 13.49
C LEU A 93 0.80 -6.22 13.81
N ASP A 94 1.77 -5.31 13.96
CA ASP A 94 1.52 -3.87 14.16
C ASP A 94 0.74 -3.27 12.97
N PHE A 95 1.11 -3.68 11.74
CA PHE A 95 0.44 -3.23 10.52
C PHE A 95 -1.02 -3.67 10.47
N LEU A 96 -1.34 -4.91 10.87
CA LEU A 96 -2.73 -5.37 10.96
C LEU A 96 -3.55 -4.57 11.95
N GLU A 97 -2.98 -4.22 13.11
CA GLU A 97 -3.64 -3.36 14.09
C GLU A 97 -3.87 -1.94 13.54
N PHE A 98 -2.91 -1.42 12.78
CA PHE A 98 -3.02 -0.10 12.15
C PHE A 98 -4.11 -0.04 11.08
N ILE A 99 -4.14 -0.99 10.15
CA ILE A 99 -5.12 -1.00 9.07
C ILE A 99 -6.53 -1.40 9.55
N GLY A 100 -6.63 -2.26 10.57
CA GLY A 100 -7.90 -2.80 11.04
C GLY A 100 -8.67 -3.51 9.94
N ASN A 101 -10.00 -3.40 9.98
CA ASN A 101 -10.91 -3.94 8.95
C ASN A 101 -11.22 -2.94 7.82
N ARG A 102 -10.42 -1.89 7.65
CA ARG A 102 -10.60 -0.87 6.60
C ARG A 102 -10.41 -1.45 5.21
N THR A 103 -11.08 -0.87 4.25
CA THR A 103 -10.77 -1.11 2.83
C THR A 103 -9.37 -0.58 2.53
N LEU A 104 -8.56 -1.41 1.91
CA LEU A 104 -7.20 -1.07 1.50
C LEU A 104 -7.24 -0.32 0.17
N VAL A 105 -6.39 0.69 0.05
CA VAL A 105 -6.20 1.47 -1.18
C VAL A 105 -4.72 1.44 -1.54
N GLY A 106 -4.39 1.23 -2.79
CA GLY A 106 -3.00 1.19 -3.24
C GLY A 106 -2.86 1.39 -4.75
N TYR A 107 -1.62 1.47 -5.18
CA TYR A 107 -1.21 1.44 -6.57
C TYR A 107 -0.38 0.17 -6.78
N PHE A 108 -0.74 -0.68 -7.75
CA PHE A 108 -0.23 -2.05 -7.86
C PHE A 108 -0.43 -2.88 -6.58
N LEU A 109 -1.53 -2.61 -5.89
CA LEU A 109 -1.86 -3.11 -4.55
C LEU A 109 -1.77 -4.63 -4.39
N ASP A 110 -2.04 -5.40 -5.45
CA ASP A 110 -1.93 -6.87 -5.37
C ASP A 110 -0.49 -7.35 -5.15
N PHE A 111 0.51 -6.61 -5.62
CA PHE A 111 1.90 -6.90 -5.32
C PHE A 111 2.18 -6.75 -3.83
N ASP A 112 1.83 -5.60 -3.23
CA ASP A 112 2.04 -5.34 -1.81
C ASP A 112 1.29 -6.33 -0.92
N LYS A 113 0.04 -6.63 -1.27
CA LYS A 113 -0.74 -7.66 -0.57
C LYS A 113 -0.07 -9.03 -0.63
N ASN A 114 0.51 -9.40 -1.76
CA ASN A 114 1.22 -10.68 -1.89
C ASN A 114 2.49 -10.68 -1.03
N MET A 115 3.22 -9.58 -0.98
CA MET A 115 4.37 -9.41 -0.10
C MET A 115 3.97 -9.54 1.38
N ILE A 116 2.90 -8.88 1.83
CA ILE A 116 2.36 -9.02 3.19
C ILE A 116 1.90 -10.46 3.46
N ASN A 117 1.19 -11.08 2.52
CA ASN A 117 0.63 -12.43 2.65
C ASN A 117 1.71 -13.51 2.77
N LYS A 118 2.91 -13.30 2.21
CA LYS A 118 4.07 -14.17 2.39
C LYS A 118 4.37 -14.42 3.88
N TYR A 119 4.27 -13.37 4.69
CA TYR A 119 4.53 -13.43 6.13
C TYR A 119 3.27 -13.71 6.95
N LEU A 120 2.14 -13.16 6.55
CA LEU A 120 0.89 -13.30 7.27
C LEU A 120 0.36 -14.74 7.29
N LYS A 121 0.50 -15.46 6.17
CA LYS A 121 0.02 -16.82 6.06
C LYS A 121 0.71 -17.80 7.03
N PRO A 122 2.05 -17.83 7.18
CA PRO A 122 2.69 -18.68 8.20
C PRO A 122 2.41 -18.20 9.62
N LEU A 123 2.30 -16.88 9.87
CA LEU A 123 2.03 -16.32 11.20
C LEU A 123 0.62 -16.64 11.70
N LEU A 124 -0.39 -16.24 10.95
CA LEU A 124 -1.79 -16.27 11.39
C LEU A 124 -2.67 -17.29 10.63
N GLY A 125 -2.14 -17.98 9.61
CA GLY A 125 -2.89 -18.97 8.83
C GLY A 125 -3.90 -18.36 7.84
N ILE A 126 -3.85 -17.07 7.61
CA ILE A 126 -4.77 -16.31 6.73
C ILE A 126 -4.00 -15.47 5.72
N THR A 127 -4.68 -14.96 4.74
CA THR A 127 -4.26 -13.83 3.90
C THR A 127 -5.06 -12.59 4.29
N LEU A 128 -4.62 -11.40 3.90
CA LEU A 128 -5.33 -10.14 4.14
C LEU A 128 -6.78 -10.25 3.66
N PRO A 129 -7.78 -10.22 4.56
CA PRO A 129 -9.18 -10.38 4.20
C PRO A 129 -9.83 -9.06 3.78
N ASN A 130 -9.12 -7.95 3.94
CA ASN A 130 -9.62 -6.61 3.67
C ASN A 130 -10.03 -6.44 2.20
N ARG A 131 -11.10 -5.70 1.96
CA ARG A 131 -11.44 -5.22 0.62
C ARG A 131 -10.31 -4.39 0.06
N SER A 132 -10.17 -4.35 -1.26
CA SER A 132 -9.09 -3.66 -1.96
C SER A 132 -9.65 -2.74 -3.02
N ILE A 133 -9.00 -1.60 -3.18
CA ILE A 133 -9.26 -0.61 -4.23
C ILE A 133 -7.92 -0.29 -4.89
N GLU A 134 -7.83 -0.53 -6.20
CA GLU A 134 -6.68 -0.20 -7.02
C GLU A 134 -6.90 1.16 -7.69
N VAL A 135 -6.05 2.14 -7.38
CA VAL A 135 -6.25 3.51 -7.90
C VAL A 135 -6.02 3.64 -9.39
N SER A 136 -5.16 2.80 -9.97
CA SER A 136 -4.94 2.79 -11.42
C SER A 136 -6.16 2.33 -12.21
N GLU A 137 -6.97 1.42 -11.64
CA GLU A 137 -8.23 0.99 -12.26
C GLU A 137 -9.27 2.13 -12.23
N ILE A 138 -9.40 2.84 -11.10
CA ILE A 138 -10.30 3.99 -11.00
C ILE A 138 -9.89 5.08 -11.98
N TYR A 139 -8.59 5.37 -12.07
CA TYR A 139 -8.06 6.35 -13.01
C TYR A 139 -8.31 5.95 -14.46
N HIS A 140 -8.11 4.68 -14.79
CA HIS A 140 -8.40 4.15 -16.11
C HIS A 140 -9.87 4.36 -16.51
N ASP A 141 -10.81 3.95 -15.64
CA ASP A 141 -12.24 4.12 -15.88
C ASP A 141 -12.62 5.60 -16.05
N PHE A 142 -12.06 6.46 -15.20
CA PHE A 142 -12.24 7.92 -15.30
C PHE A 142 -11.74 8.47 -16.64
N LYS A 143 -10.57 8.05 -17.12
CA LYS A 143 -10.00 8.54 -18.39
C LYS A 143 -10.76 8.02 -19.60
N ILE A 144 -11.22 6.77 -19.58
CA ILE A 144 -12.05 6.22 -20.68
C ILE A 144 -13.35 6.99 -20.86
N GLU A 145 -13.98 7.41 -19.77
CA GLU A 145 -15.20 8.23 -19.86
C GLU A 145 -14.92 9.59 -20.53
N LEU A 146 -13.74 10.17 -20.29
CA LEU A 146 -13.36 11.48 -20.88
C LEU A 146 -12.86 11.38 -22.32
N ILE A 147 -12.08 10.37 -22.64
CA ILE A 147 -11.41 10.18 -23.94
C ILE A 147 -11.52 8.72 -24.41
N PRO A 148 -12.70 8.30 -24.89
CA PRO A 148 -12.91 6.96 -25.39
C PRO A 148 -11.90 6.58 -26.49
N GLN A 149 -11.46 5.33 -26.51
CA GLN A 149 -10.53 4.75 -27.51
C GLN A 149 -9.08 5.31 -27.49
N SER A 150 -8.69 6.05 -26.47
CA SER A 150 -7.31 6.49 -26.30
C SER A 150 -6.48 5.47 -25.54
N PHE A 151 -5.17 5.44 -25.82
CA PHE A 151 -4.21 4.74 -24.95
C PHE A 151 -4.07 5.52 -23.64
N ILE A 152 -4.30 4.86 -22.51
CA ILE A 152 -4.19 5.45 -21.19
C ILE A 152 -2.92 4.92 -20.52
N ASP A 153 -1.97 5.81 -20.24
CA ASP A 153 -0.75 5.45 -19.50
C ASP A 153 -1.07 5.39 -17.99
N LEU A 154 -0.96 4.20 -17.43
CA LEU A 154 -1.26 3.92 -16.03
C LEU A 154 -0.04 4.02 -15.11
N LYS A 155 1.11 4.51 -15.59
CA LYS A 155 2.28 4.71 -14.73
C LYS A 155 1.98 5.71 -13.62
N PHE A 156 2.46 5.42 -12.42
CA PHE A 156 2.24 6.25 -11.24
C PHE A 156 2.55 7.74 -11.49
N LYS A 157 3.72 8.01 -12.05
CA LYS A 157 4.14 9.37 -12.39
C LYS A 157 3.18 10.07 -13.36
N THR A 158 2.65 9.34 -14.34
CA THR A 158 1.68 9.90 -15.29
C THR A 158 0.38 10.27 -14.58
N ILE A 159 -0.12 9.39 -13.69
CA ILE A 159 -1.33 9.63 -12.89
C ILE A 159 -1.13 10.83 -11.96
N VAL A 160 0.00 10.88 -11.24
CA VAL A 160 0.36 11.99 -10.35
C VAL A 160 0.34 13.32 -11.09
N ASN A 161 1.02 13.39 -12.24
CA ASN A 161 1.09 14.61 -13.06
C ASN A 161 -0.26 15.01 -13.65
N ASP A 162 -1.00 14.05 -14.22
CA ASP A 162 -2.30 14.33 -14.86
C ASP A 162 -3.36 14.80 -13.85
N LEU A 163 -3.26 14.33 -12.63
CA LEU A 163 -4.14 14.73 -11.54
C LEU A 163 -3.57 15.88 -10.69
N ASP A 164 -2.50 16.57 -11.09
CA ASP A 164 -1.85 17.65 -10.32
C ASP A 164 -1.66 17.28 -8.83
N ILE A 165 -1.16 16.09 -8.56
CA ILE A 165 -0.84 15.64 -7.21
C ILE A 165 0.57 16.17 -6.86
N PRO A 166 0.78 16.81 -5.70
CA PRO A 166 2.11 17.22 -5.26
C PRO A 166 3.05 16.01 -5.12
N GLU A 167 4.28 16.12 -5.67
CA GLU A 167 5.30 15.10 -5.49
C GLU A 167 6.06 15.33 -4.17
N PHE A 168 6.14 14.30 -3.32
CA PHE A 168 6.82 14.33 -2.02
C PHE A 168 8.16 13.58 -2.00
N GLY A 169 8.73 13.28 -3.14
CA GLY A 169 9.86 12.38 -3.30
C GLY A 169 9.36 10.97 -3.64
N ASN A 170 9.94 10.38 -4.67
CA ASN A 170 9.56 9.07 -5.18
C ASN A 170 10.30 7.97 -4.42
N HIS A 171 9.65 6.79 -4.36
CA HIS A 171 10.23 5.59 -3.78
C HIS A 171 10.56 5.70 -2.28
N ASP A 172 9.67 6.34 -1.55
CA ASP A 172 9.55 6.25 -0.09
C ASP A 172 8.13 5.74 0.19
N SER A 173 8.02 4.60 0.81
CA SER A 173 6.74 3.89 1.00
C SER A 173 5.65 4.77 1.65
N TYR A 174 6.03 5.69 2.55
CA TYR A 174 5.08 6.59 3.17
C TYR A 174 4.63 7.72 2.24
N ASN A 175 5.56 8.30 1.48
CA ASN A 175 5.26 9.34 0.50
C ASN A 175 4.39 8.77 -0.63
N ASP A 176 4.71 7.57 -1.10
CA ASP A 176 3.94 6.90 -2.15
C ASP A 176 2.53 6.52 -1.65
N ALA A 177 2.39 6.08 -0.39
CA ALA A 177 1.09 5.89 0.24
C ALA A 177 0.27 7.19 0.36
N ILE A 178 0.90 8.34 0.70
CA ILE A 178 0.23 9.65 0.74
C ILE A 178 -0.20 10.09 -0.66
N MET A 179 0.68 10.01 -1.66
CA MET A 179 0.34 10.38 -3.03
C MET A 179 -0.80 9.52 -3.57
N THR A 180 -0.77 8.21 -3.30
CA THR A 180 -1.85 7.29 -3.63
C THR A 180 -3.16 7.65 -2.93
N ALA A 181 -3.10 8.04 -1.65
CA ALA A 181 -4.27 8.53 -0.93
C ALA A 181 -4.87 9.81 -1.53
N MET A 182 -4.02 10.74 -2.00
CA MET A 182 -4.45 11.96 -2.69
C MET A 182 -5.09 11.65 -4.04
N ILE A 183 -4.48 10.74 -4.83
CA ILE A 183 -5.06 10.24 -6.09
C ILE A 183 -6.45 9.67 -5.83
N PHE A 184 -6.57 8.77 -4.84
CA PHE A 184 -7.83 8.16 -4.49
C PHE A 184 -8.90 9.21 -4.12
N LEU A 185 -8.56 10.17 -3.26
CA LEU A 185 -9.50 11.21 -2.84
C LEU A 185 -9.92 12.11 -4.00
N LYS A 186 -8.99 12.48 -4.88
CA LYS A 186 -9.30 13.31 -6.06
C LYS A 186 -10.25 12.58 -7.00
N LEU A 187 -10.00 11.31 -7.28
CA LEU A 187 -10.86 10.48 -8.13
C LEU A 187 -12.21 10.19 -7.45
N LYS A 188 -12.22 9.78 -6.18
CA LYS A 188 -13.44 9.47 -5.42
C LYS A 188 -14.44 10.65 -5.39
N ASN A 189 -13.94 11.87 -5.30
CA ASN A 189 -14.76 13.08 -5.24
C ASN A 189 -15.13 13.63 -6.63
N HIS A 190 -14.67 12.98 -7.70
CA HIS A 190 -15.03 13.41 -9.07
C HIS A 190 -16.46 12.96 -9.41
N PRO A 191 -17.33 13.83 -9.96
CA PRO A 191 -18.75 13.51 -10.19
C PRO A 191 -18.99 12.33 -11.14
N ASN A 192 -18.04 12.06 -12.04
CA ASN A 192 -18.14 10.96 -13.01
C ASN A 192 -17.54 9.64 -12.51
N VAL A 193 -16.97 9.59 -11.31
CA VAL A 193 -16.35 8.38 -10.76
C VAL A 193 -17.30 7.67 -9.80
N LYS A 194 -17.50 6.38 -10.03
CA LYS A 194 -18.23 5.50 -9.11
C LYS A 194 -17.27 4.45 -8.57
N ILE A 195 -16.98 4.53 -7.29
CA ILE A 195 -16.21 3.47 -6.60
C ILE A 195 -17.18 2.33 -6.31
N LYS A 196 -16.88 1.15 -6.85
CA LYS A 196 -17.67 -0.09 -6.68
C LYS A 196 -17.35 -0.81 -5.38
#